data_dd8b9d65a152260ac3e20c6452553274
#
_entry.id   dd8b9d65a152260ac3e20c6452553274
#
_cell.length_a   1.000
_cell.length_b   1.000
_cell.length_c   1.000
_cell.angle_alpha   90.00
_cell.angle_beta   90.00
_cell.angle_gamma   90.00
#
_symmetry.space_group_name_H-M   'P 1'
#
loop_
_entity.id
_entity.type
_entity.pdbx_description
1 polymer ?
#
loop_
_entity_poly.entity_id
_entity_poly.type
_entity_poly.pdbx_seq_one_letter_code
_entity_poly.pdbx_strand_id
1 'polypeptide(L)'
;MELLAQAVTAYRSALEVRTRDQQPQNWATTQNNLAIALSDQADRTEGTKGVELLAQAVTAYRSALEVRTREQLPQGWAATQNNLGEALRAQAVRTEGTKGEELLAEAVTAYRSALEVYTRHVLPQDWAITQDNLGSALRDQAARTEGAKGEELLAQAVTAYRSALEVRTREQLPQDWATTQNNLAIALRDQAAQAEGPKAVDLLAQAITVFRSALEVFSAEAFPLYHEQTEKRLKECESLLMQAKLKLNKVKRRSQ
;
A
#
# COMPACT_ATOMS: atom_id res chain seq x y z
N MET A 1 12.11 -17.42 11.26
CA MET A 1 12.60 -16.42 12.26
C MET A 1 14.12 -16.43 12.38
N GLU A 2 14.74 -17.59 12.62
CA GLU A 2 16.20 -17.70 12.85
C GLU A 2 17.04 -17.18 11.68
N LEU A 3 16.73 -17.55 10.43
CA LEU A 3 17.46 -17.08 9.24
C LEU A 3 17.40 -15.53 9.05
N LEU A 4 16.28 -14.91 9.37
CA LEU A 4 16.18 -13.44 9.31
C LEU A 4 17.03 -12.75 10.40
N ALA A 5 17.05 -13.30 11.61
CA ALA A 5 17.92 -12.81 12.68
C ALA A 5 19.41 -12.94 12.34
N GLN A 6 19.79 -14.06 11.71
CA GLN A 6 21.15 -14.27 11.19
C GLN A 6 21.49 -13.26 10.07
N ALA A 7 20.55 -12.99 9.14
CA ALA A 7 20.75 -12.00 8.09
C ALA A 7 20.95 -10.58 8.66
N VAL A 8 20.14 -10.17 9.63
CA VAL A 8 20.27 -8.89 10.33
C VAL A 8 21.65 -8.78 11.00
N THR A 9 22.09 -9.85 11.69
CA THR A 9 23.42 -9.91 12.33
C THR A 9 24.53 -9.78 11.29
N ALA A 10 24.46 -10.55 10.20
CA ALA A 10 25.45 -10.50 9.12
C ALA A 10 25.55 -9.12 8.47
N TYR A 11 24.43 -8.44 8.21
CA TYR A 11 24.45 -7.08 7.66
C TYR A 11 25.03 -6.08 8.64
N ARG A 12 24.74 -6.19 9.94
CA ARG A 12 25.36 -5.33 10.97
C ARG A 12 26.87 -5.51 11.03
N SER A 13 27.36 -6.75 11.02
CA SER A 13 28.80 -7.04 10.98
C SER A 13 29.44 -6.52 9.68
N ALA A 14 28.75 -6.62 8.55
CA ALA A 14 29.26 -6.06 7.30
C ALA A 14 29.41 -4.53 7.36
N LEU A 15 28.55 -3.83 8.09
CA LEU A 15 28.61 -2.37 8.27
C LEU A 15 29.76 -1.91 9.16
N GLU A 16 30.33 -2.79 9.98
CA GLU A 16 31.56 -2.50 10.76
C GLU A 16 32.79 -2.32 9.85
N VAL A 17 32.80 -3.02 8.70
CA VAL A 17 33.89 -2.97 7.71
C VAL A 17 33.56 -2.04 6.54
N ARG A 18 32.31 -2.08 6.06
CA ARG A 18 31.82 -1.21 4.98
C ARG A 18 31.36 0.10 5.57
N THR A 19 32.25 1.06 5.69
CA THR A 19 31.90 2.38 6.21
C THR A 19 31.44 3.31 5.09
N ARG A 20 30.67 4.33 5.46
CA ARG A 20 30.18 5.35 4.52
C ARG A 20 31.35 6.07 3.81
N ASP A 21 32.43 6.36 4.53
CA ASP A 21 33.54 7.12 4.02
C ASP A 21 34.45 6.30 3.06
N GLN A 22 34.61 5.00 3.34
CA GLN A 22 35.49 4.14 2.55
C GLN A 22 34.79 3.47 1.37
N GLN A 23 33.53 3.07 1.55
CA GLN A 23 32.77 2.29 0.57
C GLN A 23 31.31 2.76 0.52
N PRO A 24 31.03 4.02 0.15
CA PRO A 24 29.69 4.62 0.28
C PRO A 24 28.59 3.80 -0.41
N GLN A 25 28.81 3.32 -1.62
CA GLN A 25 27.80 2.54 -2.35
C GLN A 25 27.53 1.16 -1.73
N ASN A 26 28.59 0.47 -1.28
CA ASN A 26 28.48 -0.82 -0.60
C ASN A 26 27.81 -0.65 0.76
N TRP A 27 28.16 0.42 1.48
CA TRP A 27 27.52 0.78 2.74
C TRP A 27 26.02 1.03 2.55
N ALA A 28 25.62 1.87 1.59
CA ALA A 28 24.24 2.16 1.30
C ALA A 28 23.44 0.92 0.85
N THR A 29 24.07 0.04 0.07
CA THR A 29 23.48 -1.25 -0.32
C THR A 29 23.28 -2.15 0.89
N THR A 30 24.24 -2.20 1.81
CA THR A 30 24.15 -2.99 3.03
C THR A 30 23.09 -2.43 3.97
N GLN A 31 22.98 -1.10 4.11
CA GLN A 31 21.90 -0.45 4.86
C GLN A 31 20.51 -0.78 4.29
N ASN A 32 20.34 -0.69 2.97
CA ASN A 32 19.08 -1.06 2.33
C ASN A 32 18.71 -2.54 2.58
N ASN A 33 19.67 -3.45 2.47
CA ASN A 33 19.43 -4.88 2.70
C ASN A 33 19.16 -5.21 4.18
N LEU A 34 19.83 -4.51 5.09
CA LEU A 34 19.52 -4.57 6.52
C LEU A 34 18.08 -4.14 6.79
N ALA A 35 17.64 -3.04 6.16
CA ALA A 35 16.29 -2.55 6.30
C ALA A 35 15.23 -3.55 5.79
N ILE A 36 15.47 -4.19 4.64
CA ILE A 36 14.61 -5.26 4.12
C ILE A 36 14.52 -6.41 5.13
N ALA A 37 15.65 -6.91 5.62
CA ALA A 37 15.67 -8.02 6.58
C ALA A 37 14.96 -7.68 7.91
N LEU A 38 15.06 -6.41 8.37
CA LEU A 38 14.36 -5.92 9.55
C LEU A 38 12.84 -5.82 9.31
N SER A 39 12.41 -5.38 8.12
CA SER A 39 11.00 -5.32 7.73
C SER A 39 10.40 -6.73 7.67
N ASP A 40 11.08 -7.68 7.00
CA ASP A 40 10.65 -9.07 6.92
C ASP A 40 10.57 -9.74 8.31
N GLN A 41 11.47 -9.38 9.22
CA GLN A 41 11.42 -9.85 10.60
C GLN A 41 10.25 -9.23 11.37
N ALA A 42 9.96 -7.96 11.14
CA ALA A 42 8.84 -7.25 11.75
C ALA A 42 7.48 -7.85 11.33
N ASP A 43 7.34 -8.28 10.09
CA ASP A 43 6.10 -8.91 9.59
C ASP A 43 5.75 -10.22 10.29
N ARG A 44 6.77 -10.85 10.86
CA ARG A 44 6.62 -12.10 11.65
C ARG A 44 6.69 -11.86 13.15
N THR A 45 6.67 -10.60 13.57
CA THR A 45 6.82 -10.20 14.98
C THR A 45 5.65 -9.31 15.39
N GLU A 46 4.92 -9.73 16.40
CA GLU A 46 3.77 -8.97 16.92
C GLU A 46 4.19 -7.95 18.00
N GLY A 47 3.27 -7.04 18.30
CA GLY A 47 3.39 -6.06 19.39
C GLY A 47 4.48 -5.01 19.18
N THR A 48 4.97 -4.46 20.28
CA THR A 48 5.94 -3.35 20.30
C THR A 48 7.26 -3.68 19.61
N LYS A 49 7.71 -4.94 19.72
CA LYS A 49 8.94 -5.40 19.09
C LYS A 49 8.88 -5.32 17.55
N GLY A 50 7.72 -5.62 16.94
CA GLY A 50 7.53 -5.43 15.50
C GLY A 50 7.62 -3.96 15.10
N VAL A 51 7.05 -3.06 15.88
CA VAL A 51 7.13 -1.60 15.66
C VAL A 51 8.58 -1.10 15.77
N GLU A 52 9.35 -1.60 16.74
CA GLU A 52 10.77 -1.25 16.93
C GLU A 52 11.63 -1.73 15.75
N LEU A 53 11.36 -2.93 15.22
CA LEU A 53 12.06 -3.45 14.04
C LEU A 53 11.78 -2.57 12.81
N LEU A 54 10.54 -2.16 12.61
CA LEU A 54 10.17 -1.24 11.52
C LEU A 54 10.84 0.13 11.68
N ALA A 55 10.92 0.66 12.90
CA ALA A 55 11.64 1.91 13.16
C ALA A 55 13.13 1.80 12.81
N GLN A 56 13.77 0.67 13.11
CA GLN A 56 15.15 0.39 12.70
C GLN A 56 15.27 0.26 11.17
N ALA A 57 14.32 -0.38 10.50
CA ALA A 57 14.27 -0.48 9.04
C ALA A 57 14.16 0.91 8.39
N VAL A 58 13.25 1.75 8.88
CA VAL A 58 13.09 3.15 8.43
C VAL A 58 14.41 3.92 8.57
N THR A 59 15.10 3.77 9.71
CA THR A 59 16.40 4.42 9.94
C THR A 59 17.44 3.94 8.94
N ALA A 60 17.53 2.64 8.67
CA ALA A 60 18.49 2.08 7.73
C ALA A 60 18.17 2.50 6.27
N TYR A 61 16.90 2.56 5.85
CA TYR A 61 16.54 3.12 4.54
C TYR A 61 16.93 4.58 4.41
N ARG A 62 16.67 5.42 5.41
CA ARG A 62 17.09 6.82 5.42
C ARG A 62 18.59 6.96 5.31
N SER A 63 19.36 6.13 6.01
CA SER A 63 20.82 6.07 5.89
C SER A 63 21.24 5.70 4.47
N ALA A 64 20.62 4.71 3.83
CA ALA A 64 20.94 4.36 2.45
C ALA A 64 20.69 5.54 1.48
N LEU A 65 19.63 6.33 1.70
CA LEU A 65 19.26 7.49 0.89
C LEU A 65 20.24 8.66 1.02
N GLU A 66 21.09 8.70 2.05
CA GLU A 66 22.16 9.69 2.16
C GLU A 66 23.25 9.54 1.07
N VAL A 67 23.34 8.35 0.48
CA VAL A 67 24.30 8.02 -0.60
C VAL A 67 23.59 7.75 -1.91
N ARG A 68 22.47 7.02 -1.87
CA ARG A 68 21.63 6.79 -3.04
C ARG A 68 20.82 8.05 -3.31
N THR A 69 21.34 8.96 -4.10
CA THR A 69 20.60 10.16 -4.53
C THR A 69 19.93 9.94 -5.87
N ARG A 70 18.91 10.72 -6.16
CA ARG A 70 18.18 10.67 -7.43
C ARG A 70 19.10 10.94 -8.62
N GLU A 71 20.06 11.82 -8.46
CA GLU A 71 21.00 12.24 -9.50
C GLU A 71 22.04 11.17 -9.80
N GLN A 72 22.55 10.49 -8.78
CA GLN A 72 23.66 9.55 -8.93
C GLN A 72 23.18 8.11 -9.20
N LEU A 73 22.11 7.68 -8.54
CA LEU A 73 21.59 6.32 -8.58
C LEU A 73 20.04 6.32 -8.63
N PRO A 74 19.43 6.88 -9.70
CA PRO A 74 18.00 7.13 -9.75
C PRO A 74 17.14 5.89 -9.45
N GLN A 75 17.46 4.75 -10.05
CA GLN A 75 16.68 3.51 -9.81
C GLN A 75 16.88 2.98 -8.39
N GLY A 76 18.13 3.00 -7.89
CA GLY A 76 18.43 2.58 -6.52
C GLY A 76 17.80 3.50 -5.47
N TRP A 77 17.74 4.80 -5.75
CA TRP A 77 17.06 5.78 -4.93
C TRP A 77 15.54 5.51 -4.92
N ALA A 78 14.91 5.33 -6.08
CA ALA A 78 13.49 5.08 -6.20
C ALA A 78 13.08 3.76 -5.51
N ALA A 79 13.88 2.69 -5.69
CA ALA A 79 13.66 1.42 -4.99
C ALA A 79 13.73 1.60 -3.46
N THR A 80 14.72 2.36 -2.98
CA THR A 80 14.85 2.62 -1.54
C THR A 80 13.70 3.49 -1.02
N GLN A 81 13.22 4.47 -1.80
CA GLN A 81 12.04 5.28 -1.47
C GLN A 81 10.77 4.44 -1.41
N ASN A 82 10.54 3.53 -2.38
CA ASN A 82 9.40 2.63 -2.35
C ASN A 82 9.41 1.73 -1.10
N ASN A 83 10.56 1.13 -0.79
CA ASN A 83 10.71 0.26 0.38
C ASN A 83 10.59 1.04 1.71
N LEU A 84 11.09 2.27 1.76
CA LEU A 84 10.89 3.18 2.90
C LEU A 84 9.40 3.46 3.10
N GLY A 85 8.66 3.74 2.02
CA GLY A 85 7.22 3.95 2.06
C GLY A 85 6.48 2.74 2.64
N GLU A 86 6.88 1.52 2.27
CA GLU A 86 6.31 0.28 2.79
C GLU A 86 6.57 0.11 4.29
N ALA A 87 7.82 0.29 4.73
CA ALA A 87 8.17 0.20 6.15
C ALA A 87 7.47 1.26 7.01
N LEU A 88 7.36 2.50 6.51
CA LEU A 88 6.64 3.59 7.18
C LEU A 88 5.15 3.28 7.29
N ARG A 89 4.51 2.78 6.22
CA ARG A 89 3.10 2.38 6.23
C ARG A 89 2.88 1.21 7.19
N ALA A 90 3.73 0.17 7.16
CA ALA A 90 3.64 -0.97 8.06
C ALA A 90 3.80 -0.56 9.54
N GLN A 91 4.68 0.40 9.84
CA GLN A 91 4.84 0.98 11.16
C GLN A 91 3.61 1.80 11.57
N ALA A 92 3.08 2.61 10.65
CA ALA A 92 1.91 3.45 10.88
C ALA A 92 0.67 2.65 11.26
N VAL A 93 0.40 1.55 10.54
CA VAL A 93 -0.76 0.68 10.83
C VAL A 93 -0.72 0.08 12.24
N ARG A 94 0.49 -0.09 12.79
CA ARG A 94 0.74 -0.61 14.15
C ARG A 94 0.92 0.51 15.19
N THR A 95 0.77 1.78 14.80
CA THR A 95 0.97 2.95 15.67
C THR A 95 -0.30 3.78 15.71
N GLU A 96 -0.79 4.08 16.90
CA GLU A 96 -2.00 4.89 17.10
C GLU A 96 -1.69 6.40 17.15
N GLY A 97 -2.75 7.22 17.05
CA GLY A 97 -2.71 8.67 17.19
C GLY A 97 -1.93 9.40 16.11
N THR A 98 -1.54 10.62 16.42
CA THR A 98 -0.87 11.56 15.49
C THR A 98 0.43 11.00 14.91
N LYS A 99 1.16 10.18 15.66
CA LYS A 99 2.39 9.56 15.16
C LYS A 99 2.13 8.60 13.99
N GLY A 100 1.04 7.84 14.04
CA GLY A 100 0.64 6.99 12.93
C GLY A 100 0.23 7.80 11.68
N GLU A 101 -0.43 8.96 11.87
CA GLU A 101 -0.79 9.87 10.78
C GLU A 101 0.45 10.49 10.11
N GLU A 102 1.44 10.92 10.90
CA GLU A 102 2.71 11.43 10.39
C GLU A 102 3.45 10.39 9.53
N LEU A 103 3.52 9.14 10.03
CA LEU A 103 4.16 8.04 9.32
C LEU A 103 3.47 7.73 7.99
N LEU A 104 2.13 7.80 7.91
CA LEU A 104 1.38 7.64 6.67
C LEU A 104 1.67 8.78 5.68
N ALA A 105 1.74 10.02 6.16
CA ALA A 105 2.08 11.16 5.31
C ALA A 105 3.50 11.05 4.74
N GLU A 106 4.46 10.58 5.55
CA GLU A 106 5.82 10.28 5.09
C GLU A 106 5.84 9.12 4.08
N ALA A 107 5.05 8.06 4.29
CA ALA A 107 4.93 6.94 3.35
C ALA A 107 4.42 7.40 1.98
N VAL A 108 3.35 8.21 1.96
CA VAL A 108 2.81 8.81 0.73
C VAL A 108 3.86 9.65 0.02
N THR A 109 4.65 10.44 0.77
CA THR A 109 5.73 11.25 0.21
C THR A 109 6.82 10.37 -0.40
N ALA A 110 7.23 9.29 0.27
CA ALA A 110 8.24 8.36 -0.22
C ALA A 110 7.79 7.66 -1.52
N TYR A 111 6.56 7.19 -1.61
CA TYR A 111 6.03 6.60 -2.85
C TYR A 111 5.95 7.61 -3.99
N ARG A 112 5.52 8.84 -3.73
CA ARG A 112 5.51 9.91 -4.75
C ARG A 112 6.92 10.22 -5.24
N SER A 113 7.90 10.23 -4.36
CA SER A 113 9.30 10.38 -4.72
C SER A 113 9.79 9.25 -5.62
N ALA A 114 9.47 7.98 -5.30
CA ALA A 114 9.82 6.85 -6.17
C ALA A 114 9.20 7.00 -7.58
N LEU A 115 7.96 7.49 -7.68
CA LEU A 115 7.25 7.72 -8.95
C LEU A 115 7.84 8.84 -9.81
N GLU A 116 8.74 9.66 -9.28
CA GLU A 116 9.50 10.63 -10.09
C GLU A 116 10.53 9.95 -11.01
N VAL A 117 10.91 8.71 -10.69
CA VAL A 117 11.84 7.88 -11.47
C VAL A 117 11.11 6.71 -12.12
N TYR A 118 10.26 6.04 -11.36
CA TYR A 118 9.43 4.96 -11.87
C TYR A 118 8.29 5.55 -12.69
N THR A 119 8.40 5.48 -13.99
CA THR A 119 7.36 5.93 -14.91
C THR A 119 6.78 4.75 -15.66
N ARG A 120 5.53 4.89 -16.10
CA ARG A 120 4.84 3.85 -16.89
C ARG A 120 5.62 3.42 -18.15
N HIS A 121 6.39 4.33 -18.74
CA HIS A 121 7.11 4.08 -19.99
C HIS A 121 8.51 3.48 -19.77
N VAL A 122 9.16 3.80 -18.64
CA VAL A 122 10.56 3.40 -18.40
C VAL A 122 10.65 2.16 -17.53
N LEU A 123 9.85 2.10 -16.46
CA LEU A 123 9.84 1.00 -15.48
C LEU A 123 8.39 0.66 -15.12
N PRO A 124 7.62 0.10 -16.08
CA PRO A 124 6.17 -0.08 -15.93
C PRO A 124 5.79 -0.95 -14.72
N GLN A 125 6.52 -2.01 -14.44
CA GLN A 125 6.21 -2.89 -13.31
C GLN A 125 6.46 -2.22 -11.97
N ASP A 126 7.63 -1.58 -11.79
CA ASP A 126 7.96 -0.84 -10.56
C ASP A 126 6.99 0.34 -10.35
N TRP A 127 6.62 1.01 -11.45
CA TRP A 127 5.61 2.06 -11.41
C TRP A 127 4.26 1.53 -10.94
N ALA A 128 3.79 0.40 -11.46
CA ALA A 128 2.51 -0.18 -11.08
C ALA A 128 2.51 -0.69 -9.62
N ILE A 129 3.62 -1.29 -9.16
CA ILE A 129 3.81 -1.69 -7.76
C ILE A 129 3.72 -0.45 -6.86
N THR A 130 4.45 0.62 -7.21
CA THR A 130 4.48 1.84 -6.41
C THR A 130 3.13 2.56 -6.41
N GLN A 131 2.38 2.53 -7.52
CA GLN A 131 1.01 3.07 -7.59
C GLN A 131 0.05 2.29 -6.68
N ASP A 132 0.11 0.96 -6.65
CA ASP A 132 -0.70 0.14 -5.75
C ASP A 132 -0.37 0.42 -4.27
N ASN A 133 0.91 0.52 -3.94
CA ASN A 133 1.39 0.86 -2.61
C ASN A 133 0.95 2.27 -2.19
N LEU A 134 1.05 3.25 -3.08
CA LEU A 134 0.56 4.61 -2.86
C LEU A 134 -0.94 4.62 -2.59
N GLY A 135 -1.73 3.88 -3.38
CA GLY A 135 -3.16 3.72 -3.17
C GLY A 135 -3.48 3.17 -1.78
N SER A 136 -2.71 2.18 -1.32
CA SER A 136 -2.86 1.58 0.01
C SER A 136 -2.53 2.58 1.13
N ALA A 137 -1.45 3.35 1.00
CA ALA A 137 -1.07 4.36 1.99
C ALA A 137 -2.09 5.51 2.06
N LEU A 138 -2.58 5.98 0.90
CA LEU A 138 -3.62 7.02 0.83
C LEU A 138 -4.93 6.57 1.46
N ARG A 139 -5.35 5.32 1.25
CA ARG A 139 -6.54 4.75 1.88
C ARG A 139 -6.37 4.64 3.40
N ASP A 140 -5.21 4.17 3.87
CA ASP A 140 -4.93 4.06 5.31
C ASP A 140 -4.87 5.45 5.97
N GLN A 141 -4.37 6.48 5.25
CA GLN A 141 -4.39 7.87 5.69
C GLN A 141 -5.82 8.42 5.73
N ALA A 142 -6.65 8.12 4.72
CA ALA A 142 -8.04 8.53 4.67
C ALA A 142 -8.86 7.96 5.84
N ALA A 143 -8.58 6.72 6.25
CA ALA A 143 -9.24 6.08 7.39
C ALA A 143 -9.01 6.81 8.72
N ARG A 144 -7.99 7.67 8.80
CA ARG A 144 -7.64 8.50 9.97
C ARG A 144 -7.95 9.98 9.76
N THR A 145 -8.55 10.34 8.63
CA THR A 145 -8.80 11.75 8.25
C THR A 145 -10.28 11.95 8.00
N GLU A 146 -10.91 12.87 8.72
CA GLU A 146 -12.33 13.16 8.58
C GLU A 146 -12.62 14.23 7.51
N GLY A 147 -13.86 14.24 7.04
CA GLY A 147 -14.40 15.26 6.16
C GLY A 147 -13.80 15.27 4.73
N ALA A 148 -13.85 16.41 4.08
CA ALA A 148 -13.49 16.58 2.66
C ALA A 148 -12.06 16.11 2.32
N LYS A 149 -11.12 16.21 3.28
CA LYS A 149 -9.74 15.74 3.08
C LYS A 149 -9.68 14.22 3.01
N GLY A 150 -10.46 13.51 3.83
CA GLY A 150 -10.57 12.05 3.76
C GLY A 150 -11.16 11.59 2.42
N GLU A 151 -12.21 12.27 1.94
CA GLU A 151 -12.79 12.00 0.62
C GLU A 151 -11.78 12.19 -0.52
N GLU A 152 -10.99 13.26 -0.47
CA GLU A 152 -9.94 13.53 -1.45
C GLU A 152 -8.86 12.45 -1.45
N LEU A 153 -8.40 12.00 -0.28
CA LEU A 153 -7.42 10.93 -0.14
C LEU A 153 -7.94 9.61 -0.73
N LEU A 154 -9.20 9.27 -0.49
CA LEU A 154 -9.84 8.08 -1.11
C LEU A 154 -9.94 8.21 -2.64
N ALA A 155 -10.25 9.40 -3.15
CA ALA A 155 -10.27 9.64 -4.60
C ALA A 155 -8.89 9.46 -5.22
N GLN A 156 -7.83 9.94 -4.56
CA GLN A 156 -6.45 9.72 -4.98
C GLN A 156 -6.07 8.24 -4.91
N ALA A 157 -6.49 7.50 -3.87
CA ALA A 157 -6.26 6.06 -3.75
C ALA A 157 -6.89 5.28 -4.92
N VAL A 158 -8.16 5.57 -5.25
CA VAL A 158 -8.86 4.98 -6.40
C VAL A 158 -8.11 5.27 -7.71
N THR A 159 -7.63 6.50 -7.88
CA THR A 159 -6.83 6.88 -9.06
C THR A 159 -5.53 6.08 -9.14
N ALA A 160 -4.81 5.96 -8.03
CA ALA A 160 -3.55 5.21 -7.98
C ALA A 160 -3.75 3.72 -8.32
N TYR A 161 -4.76 3.07 -7.78
CA TYR A 161 -5.06 1.67 -8.14
C TYR A 161 -5.46 1.51 -9.61
N ARG A 162 -6.27 2.43 -10.16
CA ARG A 162 -6.60 2.41 -11.59
C ARG A 162 -5.35 2.58 -12.46
N SER A 163 -4.42 3.45 -12.06
CA SER A 163 -3.13 3.59 -12.73
C SER A 163 -2.32 2.29 -12.70
N ALA A 164 -2.23 1.61 -11.56
CA ALA A 164 -1.55 0.32 -11.47
C ALA A 164 -2.14 -0.72 -12.45
N LEU A 165 -3.46 -0.74 -12.59
CA LEU A 165 -4.20 -1.64 -13.50
C LEU A 165 -3.96 -1.36 -14.99
N GLU A 166 -3.39 -0.21 -15.36
CA GLU A 166 -2.98 0.06 -16.75
C GLU A 166 -1.77 -0.80 -17.19
N VAL A 167 -1.03 -1.35 -16.23
CA VAL A 167 0.13 -2.22 -16.46
C VAL A 167 -0.14 -3.64 -15.97
N ARG A 168 -0.73 -3.78 -14.78
CA ARG A 168 -1.14 -5.07 -14.25
C ARG A 168 -2.40 -5.51 -14.97
N THR A 169 -2.26 -6.30 -16.03
CA THR A 169 -3.40 -6.86 -16.74
C THR A 169 -3.67 -8.31 -16.31
N ARG A 170 -4.90 -8.75 -16.48
CA ARG A 170 -5.30 -10.12 -16.13
C ARG A 170 -4.50 -11.17 -16.88
N GLU A 171 -4.13 -10.87 -18.14
CA GLU A 171 -3.41 -11.78 -19.04
C GLU A 171 -1.94 -11.90 -18.66
N GLN A 172 -1.30 -10.81 -18.23
CA GLN A 172 0.14 -10.78 -17.99
C GLN A 172 0.50 -11.03 -16.52
N LEU A 173 -0.28 -10.48 -15.59
CA LEU A 173 -0.02 -10.49 -14.15
C LEU A 173 -1.32 -10.80 -13.38
N PRO A 174 -1.95 -11.98 -13.56
CA PRO A 174 -3.29 -12.26 -13.03
C PRO A 174 -3.42 -12.08 -11.52
N GLN A 175 -2.44 -12.52 -10.73
CA GLN A 175 -2.49 -12.40 -9.28
C GLN A 175 -2.36 -10.94 -8.80
N ASP A 176 -1.40 -10.20 -9.38
CA ASP A 176 -1.19 -8.78 -9.05
C ASP A 176 -2.39 -7.95 -9.50
N TRP A 177 -2.94 -8.27 -10.67
CA TRP A 177 -4.16 -7.65 -11.17
C TRP A 177 -5.33 -7.89 -10.21
N ALA A 178 -5.58 -9.12 -9.80
CA ALA A 178 -6.67 -9.45 -8.87
C ALA A 178 -6.47 -8.82 -7.48
N THR A 179 -5.23 -8.75 -7.00
CA THR A 179 -4.88 -8.04 -5.76
C THR A 179 -5.21 -6.55 -5.88
N THR A 180 -4.79 -5.90 -6.96
CA THR A 180 -5.08 -4.47 -7.20
C THR A 180 -6.57 -4.23 -7.40
N GLN A 181 -7.30 -5.13 -8.07
CA GLN A 181 -8.77 -5.07 -8.19
C GLN A 181 -9.43 -5.13 -6.81
N ASN A 182 -9.02 -6.07 -5.95
CA ASN A 182 -9.54 -6.17 -4.60
C ASN A 182 -9.27 -4.90 -3.78
N ASN A 183 -8.08 -4.31 -3.88
CA ASN A 183 -7.73 -3.05 -3.21
C ASN A 183 -8.57 -1.87 -3.75
N LEU A 184 -8.75 -1.78 -5.06
CA LEU A 184 -9.62 -0.78 -5.69
C LEU A 184 -11.07 -0.90 -5.21
N ALA A 185 -11.60 -2.12 -5.13
CA ALA A 185 -12.96 -2.35 -4.67
C ALA A 185 -13.16 -1.92 -3.20
N ILE A 186 -12.17 -2.18 -2.34
CA ILE A 186 -12.17 -1.71 -0.95
C ILE A 186 -12.18 -0.17 -0.91
N ALA A 187 -11.32 0.50 -1.69
CA ALA A 187 -11.27 1.96 -1.73
C ALA A 187 -12.58 2.58 -2.23
N LEU A 188 -13.23 1.99 -3.24
CA LEU A 188 -14.56 2.41 -3.72
C LEU A 188 -15.64 2.23 -2.65
N ARG A 189 -15.62 1.11 -1.89
CA ARG A 189 -16.52 0.89 -0.76
C ARG A 189 -16.32 1.95 0.33
N ASP A 190 -15.06 2.23 0.68
CA ASP A 190 -14.71 3.22 1.70
C ASP A 190 -15.12 4.64 1.25
N GLN A 191 -14.99 4.95 -0.04
CA GLN A 191 -15.49 6.19 -0.64
C GLN A 191 -17.02 6.27 -0.60
N ALA A 192 -17.70 5.14 -0.82
CA ALA A 192 -19.16 5.07 -0.71
C ALA A 192 -19.66 5.30 0.72
N ALA A 193 -18.90 4.89 1.72
CA ALA A 193 -19.25 5.12 3.13
C ALA A 193 -19.24 6.60 3.53
N GLN A 194 -18.47 7.42 2.81
CA GLN A 194 -18.42 8.88 3.00
C GLN A 194 -19.38 9.64 2.07
N ALA A 195 -20.01 8.95 1.12
CA ALA A 195 -20.95 9.53 0.16
C ALA A 195 -22.41 9.30 0.56
N GLU A 196 -23.30 10.14 0.04
CA GLU A 196 -24.74 10.01 0.25
C GLU A 196 -25.52 9.85 -1.06
N GLY A 197 -26.75 9.37 -0.95
CA GLY A 197 -27.71 9.32 -2.05
C GLY A 197 -27.25 8.48 -3.26
N PRO A 198 -27.45 8.97 -4.48
CA PRO A 198 -27.09 8.24 -5.71
C PRO A 198 -25.62 7.93 -5.82
N LYS A 199 -24.73 8.83 -5.36
CA LYS A 199 -23.27 8.65 -5.42
C LYS A 199 -22.80 7.42 -4.62
N ALA A 200 -23.38 7.22 -3.42
CA ALA A 200 -23.05 6.03 -2.61
C ALA A 200 -23.51 4.74 -3.32
N VAL A 201 -24.71 4.74 -3.94
CA VAL A 201 -25.24 3.60 -4.70
C VAL A 201 -24.32 3.26 -5.87
N ASP A 202 -23.88 4.26 -6.63
CA ASP A 202 -23.01 4.06 -7.79
C ASP A 202 -21.63 3.52 -7.41
N LEU A 203 -21.02 4.04 -6.34
CA LEU A 203 -19.73 3.59 -5.84
C LEU A 203 -19.78 2.13 -5.34
N LEU A 204 -20.85 1.76 -4.60
CA LEU A 204 -21.04 0.38 -4.15
C LEU A 204 -21.28 -0.57 -5.33
N ALA A 205 -22.00 -0.15 -6.36
CA ALA A 205 -22.19 -0.96 -7.56
C ALA A 205 -20.87 -1.18 -8.30
N GLN A 206 -20.01 -0.15 -8.40
CA GLN A 206 -18.66 -0.28 -8.95
C GLN A 206 -17.80 -1.24 -8.11
N ALA A 207 -17.79 -1.08 -6.77
CA ALA A 207 -17.02 -1.96 -5.88
C ALA A 207 -17.43 -3.44 -6.05
N ILE A 208 -18.72 -3.74 -6.13
CA ILE A 208 -19.25 -5.09 -6.37
C ILE A 208 -18.72 -5.66 -7.69
N THR A 209 -18.78 -4.87 -8.76
CA THR A 209 -18.27 -5.29 -10.08
C THR A 209 -16.78 -5.62 -10.01
N VAL A 210 -16.00 -4.78 -9.36
CA VAL A 210 -14.56 -4.95 -9.23
C VAL A 210 -14.18 -6.14 -8.34
N PHE A 211 -14.91 -6.39 -7.23
CA PHE A 211 -14.72 -7.61 -6.43
C PHE A 211 -15.01 -8.88 -7.23
N ARG A 212 -16.07 -8.88 -8.03
CA ARG A 212 -16.41 -10.03 -8.89
C ARG A 212 -15.31 -10.30 -9.91
N SER A 213 -14.73 -9.25 -10.50
CA SER A 213 -13.59 -9.39 -11.40
C SER A 213 -12.38 -10.03 -10.68
N ALA A 214 -12.06 -9.61 -9.46
CA ALA A 214 -10.97 -10.23 -8.69
C ALA A 214 -11.22 -11.72 -8.43
N LEU A 215 -12.46 -12.12 -8.14
CA LEU A 215 -12.85 -13.52 -7.90
C LEU A 215 -12.73 -14.41 -9.15
N GLU A 216 -12.68 -13.85 -10.35
CA GLU A 216 -12.39 -14.61 -11.58
C GLU A 216 -10.97 -15.20 -11.60
N VAL A 217 -10.05 -14.59 -10.82
CA VAL A 217 -8.68 -15.08 -10.63
C VAL A 217 -8.53 -15.77 -9.28
N PHE A 218 -9.04 -15.16 -8.22
CA PHE A 218 -9.02 -15.75 -6.88
C PHE A 218 -10.08 -16.84 -6.75
N SER A 219 -9.88 -17.98 -7.41
CA SER A 219 -10.78 -19.12 -7.29
C SER A 219 -10.58 -19.81 -5.92
N ALA A 220 -11.64 -20.47 -5.44
CA ALA A 220 -11.60 -21.22 -4.17
C ALA A 220 -10.57 -22.36 -4.20
N GLU A 221 -10.29 -22.93 -5.38
CA GLU A 221 -9.34 -24.02 -5.56
C GLU A 221 -7.89 -23.50 -5.54
N ALA A 222 -7.59 -22.45 -6.31
CA ALA A 222 -6.21 -21.96 -6.48
C ALA A 222 -5.78 -21.00 -5.36
N PHE A 223 -6.72 -20.20 -4.83
CA PHE A 223 -6.45 -19.15 -3.84
C PHE A 223 -7.49 -19.12 -2.72
N PRO A 224 -7.67 -20.20 -1.93
CA PRO A 224 -8.78 -20.34 -0.99
C PRO A 224 -8.92 -19.18 0.00
N LEU A 225 -7.80 -18.70 0.57
CA LEU A 225 -7.82 -17.60 1.52
C LEU A 225 -8.23 -16.26 0.88
N TYR A 226 -7.66 -15.93 -0.29
CA TYR A 226 -8.01 -14.71 -1.03
C TYR A 226 -9.47 -14.76 -1.52
N HIS A 227 -9.92 -15.93 -1.96
CA HIS A 227 -11.31 -16.15 -2.36
C HIS A 227 -12.26 -15.87 -1.21
N GLU A 228 -12.07 -16.51 -0.06
CA GLU A 228 -12.93 -16.34 1.12
C GLU A 228 -12.99 -14.88 1.58
N GLN A 229 -11.85 -14.23 1.69
CA GLN A 229 -11.79 -12.82 2.09
C GLN A 229 -12.48 -11.89 1.09
N THR A 230 -12.28 -12.11 -0.20
CA THR A 230 -12.88 -11.28 -1.25
C THR A 230 -14.37 -11.52 -1.34
N GLU A 231 -14.83 -12.77 -1.23
CA GLU A 231 -16.26 -13.13 -1.20
C GLU A 231 -16.98 -12.51 0.00
N LYS A 232 -16.37 -12.55 1.18
CA LYS A 232 -16.90 -11.88 2.37
C LYS A 232 -17.10 -10.38 2.14
N ARG A 233 -16.07 -9.69 1.60
CA ARG A 233 -16.16 -8.25 1.28
C ARG A 233 -17.21 -7.95 0.22
N LEU A 234 -17.36 -8.80 -0.78
CA LEU A 234 -18.39 -8.69 -1.79
C LEU A 234 -19.79 -8.75 -1.17
N LYS A 235 -20.06 -9.74 -0.33
CA LYS A 235 -21.35 -9.89 0.39
C LYS A 235 -21.66 -8.68 1.28
N GLU A 236 -20.65 -8.14 1.96
CA GLU A 236 -20.77 -6.90 2.74
C GLU A 236 -21.18 -5.72 1.85
N CYS A 237 -20.53 -5.53 0.68
CA CYS A 237 -20.88 -4.48 -0.27
C CYS A 237 -22.30 -4.66 -0.85
N GLU A 238 -22.72 -5.88 -1.14
CA GLU A 238 -24.09 -6.15 -1.63
C GLU A 238 -25.15 -5.77 -0.58
N SER A 239 -24.90 -6.07 0.68
CA SER A 239 -25.76 -5.64 1.79
C SER A 239 -25.82 -4.12 1.92
N LEU A 240 -24.67 -3.43 1.87
CA LEU A 240 -24.58 -1.97 1.92
C LEU A 240 -25.31 -1.32 0.73
N LEU A 241 -25.19 -1.87 -0.48
CA LEU A 241 -25.89 -1.39 -1.67
C LEU A 241 -27.43 -1.49 -1.50
N MET A 242 -27.91 -2.61 -0.98
CA MET A 242 -29.34 -2.79 -0.70
C MET A 242 -29.84 -1.74 0.30
N GLN A 243 -29.11 -1.51 1.39
CA GLN A 243 -29.45 -0.49 2.39
C GLN A 243 -29.45 0.93 1.80
N ALA A 244 -28.44 1.27 0.99
CA ALA A 244 -28.35 2.58 0.32
C ALA A 244 -29.54 2.83 -0.62
N LYS A 245 -29.93 1.83 -1.42
CA LYS A 245 -31.11 1.88 -2.30
C LYS A 245 -32.41 2.06 -1.52
N LEU A 246 -32.57 1.37 -0.40
CA LEU A 246 -33.74 1.51 0.47
C LEU A 246 -33.87 2.90 1.07
N LYS A 247 -32.74 3.47 1.55
CA LYS A 247 -32.67 4.86 2.05
C LYS A 247 -33.07 5.85 0.95
N LEU A 248 -32.49 5.70 -0.24
CA LEU A 248 -32.76 6.59 -1.38
C LEU A 248 -34.28 6.56 -1.78
N ASN A 249 -34.87 5.40 -1.81
CA ASN A 249 -36.31 5.24 -2.12
C ASN A 249 -37.20 5.86 -1.05
N LYS A 250 -36.84 5.76 0.23
CA LYS A 250 -37.58 6.43 1.33
C LYS A 250 -37.55 7.95 1.20
N VAL A 251 -36.39 8.52 0.83
CA VAL A 251 -36.28 9.97 0.62
C VAL A 251 -37.15 10.41 -0.55
N LYS A 252 -37.10 9.72 -1.71
CA LYS A 252 -37.93 10.03 -2.87
C LYS A 252 -39.43 10.02 -2.57
N ARG A 253 -39.90 9.05 -1.75
CA ARG A 253 -41.31 8.96 -1.36
C ARG A 253 -41.78 10.06 -0.40
N ARG A 254 -40.88 10.68 0.34
CA ARG A 254 -41.17 11.79 1.26
C ARG A 254 -41.18 13.17 0.55
N SER A 255 -40.62 13.24 -0.64
CA SER A 255 -40.52 14.45 -1.45
C SER A 255 -41.65 14.55 -2.50
N GLN A 256 -42.52 13.52 -2.59
CA GLN A 256 -43.76 13.48 -3.35
C GLN A 256 -44.96 13.69 -2.43
#